data_359dec3f1b58c69364dfeb0f5a3c65e4
#
_entry.id   359dec3f1b58c69364dfeb0f5a3c65e4
#
_cell.length_a   1.000
_cell.length_b   1.000
_cell.length_c   1.000
_cell.angle_alpha   90.00
_cell.angle_beta   90.00
_cell.angle_gamma   90.00
#
_symmetry.space_group_name_H-M   'P 1'
#
loop_
_entity.id
_entity.type
_entity.pdbx_description
1 polymer ?
#
loop_
_entity_poly.entity_id
_entity_poly.type
_entity_poly.pdbx_seq_one_letter_code
_entity_poly.pdbx_strand_id
1 'polypeptide(L)'
;MEAWLATLEPFKRLSPGERQRLALVTREKRYAKGETIFRAGQPSDAVWVVKTGRVHLMNYLADGKVSTTCVMAQGETFCCLPALDRKPYPADAVAAVDSTVVRISIEAFHHAMNRAPAFMQDTLCLFCDRLRQIEQKGCMVYEPAEQRLAKVLLGLAKKFGSTVPLTHQELAEIAGITHETTTRTLNRFKQQGLIRSARGRTTLVRPKQLQALLKVSKPSGSLTYVIELRCPPGYRSG
;
A
#
# COMPACT_ATOMS: atom_id res chain seq x y z
N MET A 1 4.38 18.74 14.94
CA MET A 1 4.08 18.36 13.53
C MET A 1 5.31 18.46 12.65
N GLU A 2 6.00 19.60 12.61
CA GLU A 2 7.17 19.80 11.73
C GLU A 2 8.28 18.78 11.96
N ALA A 3 8.71 18.56 13.21
CA ALA A 3 9.71 17.55 13.56
C ALA A 3 9.32 16.12 13.14
N TRP A 4 8.04 15.78 13.21
CA TRP A 4 7.53 14.49 12.77
C TRP A 4 7.58 14.37 11.23
N LEU A 5 7.19 15.39 10.47
CA LEU A 5 7.30 15.40 9.00
C LEU A 5 8.76 15.24 8.55
N ALA A 6 9.73 15.79 9.30
CA ALA A 6 11.14 15.66 9.01
C ALA A 6 11.66 14.20 9.05
N THR A 7 10.94 13.28 9.70
CA THR A 7 11.29 11.86 9.78
C THR A 7 10.72 11.01 8.65
N LEU A 8 9.84 11.59 7.81
CA LEU A 8 9.05 10.86 6.83
C LEU A 8 9.51 11.09 5.39
N GLU A 9 9.47 10.05 4.59
CA GLU A 9 9.57 10.16 3.14
C GLU A 9 8.22 10.59 2.53
N PRO A 10 8.21 11.49 1.59
CA PRO A 10 9.31 12.30 1.02
C PRO A 10 9.58 13.62 1.77
N PHE A 11 8.84 13.93 2.87
CA PHE A 11 8.82 15.23 3.56
C PHE A 11 10.16 15.66 4.16
N LYS A 12 11.05 14.72 4.46
CA LYS A 12 12.40 15.01 4.96
C LYS A 12 13.24 15.84 3.98
N ARG A 13 12.87 15.84 2.68
CA ARG A 13 13.54 16.62 1.63
C ARG A 13 13.13 18.09 1.59
N LEU A 14 12.06 18.43 2.29
CA LEU A 14 11.66 19.82 2.41
C LEU A 14 12.64 20.59 3.32
N SER A 15 12.88 21.84 3.02
CA SER A 15 13.59 22.75 3.93
C SER A 15 12.83 22.92 5.25
N PRO A 16 13.49 23.30 6.36
CA PRO A 16 12.79 23.56 7.62
C PRO A 16 11.64 24.56 7.48
N GLY A 17 11.84 25.64 6.72
CA GLY A 17 10.81 26.64 6.49
C GLY A 17 9.59 26.12 5.72
N GLU A 18 9.81 25.25 4.74
CA GLU A 18 8.71 24.62 3.98
C GLU A 18 7.97 23.57 4.81
N ARG A 19 8.69 22.76 5.60
CA ARG A 19 8.06 21.84 6.55
C ARG A 19 7.22 22.57 7.59
N GLN A 20 7.72 23.69 8.09
CA GLN A 20 6.97 24.53 9.04
C GLN A 20 5.67 25.08 8.42
N ARG A 21 5.75 25.62 7.19
CA ARG A 21 4.56 26.08 6.44
C ARG A 21 3.56 24.96 6.23
N LEU A 22 4.02 23.78 5.81
CA LEU A 22 3.18 22.62 5.61
C LEU A 22 2.53 22.18 6.93
N ALA A 23 3.30 22.16 8.03
CA ALA A 23 2.82 21.78 9.35
C ALA A 23 1.69 22.67 9.87
N LEU A 24 1.69 23.97 9.52
CA LEU A 24 0.65 24.93 9.94
C LEU A 24 -0.72 24.63 9.29
N VAL A 25 -0.74 24.07 8.09
CA VAL A 25 -1.96 23.80 7.33
C VAL A 25 -2.41 22.35 7.40
N THR A 26 -1.63 21.46 8.04
CA THR A 26 -2.02 20.06 8.24
C THR A 26 -3.07 19.95 9.36
N ARG A 27 -3.88 18.90 9.27
CA ARG A 27 -4.88 18.57 10.30
C ARG A 27 -4.74 17.11 10.70
N GLU A 28 -4.68 16.86 12.00
CA GLU A 28 -4.76 15.51 12.54
C GLU A 28 -6.21 15.13 12.79
N LYS A 29 -6.56 13.89 12.43
CA LYS A 29 -7.87 13.32 12.76
C LYS A 29 -7.71 11.88 13.23
N ARG A 30 -8.46 11.55 14.29
CA ARG A 30 -8.54 10.19 14.83
C ARG A 30 -9.72 9.48 14.21
N TYR A 31 -9.54 8.19 13.96
CA TYR A 31 -10.55 7.29 13.44
C TYR A 31 -10.55 6.01 14.26
N ALA A 32 -11.70 5.57 14.67
CA ALA A 32 -11.89 4.28 15.31
C ALA A 32 -11.72 3.14 14.30
N LYS A 33 -11.39 1.96 14.79
CA LYS A 33 -11.35 0.75 13.94
C LYS A 33 -12.65 0.58 13.14
N GLY A 34 -12.53 0.39 11.83
CA GLY A 34 -13.63 0.23 10.88
C GLY A 34 -14.19 1.55 10.36
N GLU A 35 -13.78 2.69 10.88
CA GLU A 35 -14.25 4.00 10.42
C GLU A 35 -13.65 4.36 9.05
N THR A 36 -14.50 4.88 8.16
CA THR A 36 -14.11 5.32 6.82
C THR A 36 -13.51 6.72 6.87
N ILE A 37 -12.33 6.86 6.28
CA ILE A 37 -11.62 8.13 6.15
C ILE A 37 -12.16 8.92 4.96
N PHE A 38 -12.28 8.25 3.81
CA PHE A 38 -12.95 8.71 2.59
C PHE A 38 -13.40 7.51 1.75
N ARG A 39 -14.28 7.76 0.78
CA ARG A 39 -14.83 6.74 -0.11
C ARG A 39 -14.34 6.89 -1.55
N ALA A 40 -14.26 5.79 -2.27
CA ALA A 40 -14.05 5.78 -3.71
C ALA A 40 -15.06 6.68 -4.42
N GLY A 41 -14.61 7.39 -5.46
CA GLY A 41 -15.45 8.30 -6.22
C GLY A 41 -15.71 9.67 -5.58
N GLN A 42 -15.39 9.87 -4.30
CA GLN A 42 -15.44 11.21 -3.69
C GLN A 42 -14.37 12.13 -4.32
N PRO A 43 -14.66 13.43 -4.50
CA PRO A 43 -13.65 14.41 -4.91
C PRO A 43 -12.43 14.33 -3.99
N SER A 44 -11.26 14.26 -4.57
CA SER A 44 -10.03 14.25 -3.80
C SER A 44 -9.64 15.67 -3.39
N ASP A 45 -9.40 15.87 -2.13
CA ASP A 45 -9.08 17.16 -1.52
C ASP A 45 -7.81 17.13 -0.67
N ALA A 46 -7.22 15.98 -0.47
CA ALA A 46 -6.08 15.81 0.40
C ALA A 46 -5.17 14.63 0.04
N VAL A 47 -3.92 14.77 0.41
CA VAL A 47 -2.95 13.71 0.64
C VAL A 47 -2.98 13.35 2.13
N TRP A 48 -2.84 12.09 2.43
CA TRP A 48 -2.97 11.56 3.78
C TRP A 48 -1.70 10.84 4.23
N VAL A 49 -1.38 10.94 5.52
CA VAL A 49 -0.24 10.24 6.12
C VAL A 49 -0.72 9.51 7.37
N VAL A 50 -0.36 8.26 7.53
CA VAL A 50 -0.65 7.50 8.77
C VAL A 50 0.30 7.95 9.86
N LYS A 51 -0.21 8.60 10.91
CA LYS A 51 0.60 9.00 12.07
C LYS A 51 0.75 7.88 13.08
N THR A 52 -0.36 7.18 13.37
CA THR A 52 -0.40 5.97 14.21
C THR A 52 -1.47 5.03 13.67
N GLY A 53 -1.35 3.75 13.95
CA GLY A 53 -2.32 2.75 13.53
C GLY A 53 -2.04 2.19 12.12
N ARG A 54 -3.11 1.85 11.41
CA ARG A 54 -3.06 1.21 10.09
C ARG A 54 -4.32 1.53 9.29
N VAL A 55 -4.14 1.89 8.01
CA VAL A 55 -5.23 2.18 7.08
C VAL A 55 -5.20 1.19 5.93
N HIS A 56 -6.35 0.67 5.54
CA HIS A 56 -6.51 -0.16 4.35
C HIS A 56 -7.14 0.65 3.23
N LEU A 57 -6.58 0.55 2.02
CA LEU A 57 -7.23 1.00 0.79
C LEU A 57 -7.94 -0.19 0.19
N MET A 58 -9.26 -0.08 0.02
CA MET A 58 -10.14 -1.20 -0.27
C MET A 58 -11.04 -0.89 -1.46
N ASN A 59 -11.32 -1.92 -2.27
CA ASN A 59 -12.35 -1.89 -3.31
C ASN A 59 -13.39 -2.95 -3.00
N TYR A 60 -14.66 -2.60 -3.20
CA TYR A 60 -15.78 -3.53 -3.13
C TYR A 60 -16.06 -4.06 -4.53
N LEU A 61 -16.04 -5.37 -4.68
CA LEU A 61 -16.29 -6.04 -5.95
C LEU A 61 -17.81 -6.25 -6.14
N ALA A 62 -18.22 -6.46 -7.39
CA ALA A 62 -19.65 -6.64 -7.72
C ALA A 62 -20.31 -7.85 -7.02
N ASP A 63 -19.52 -8.85 -6.65
CA ASP A 63 -19.96 -10.02 -5.89
C ASP A 63 -19.97 -9.81 -4.36
N GLY A 64 -19.81 -8.57 -3.90
CA GLY A 64 -19.79 -8.19 -2.49
C GLY A 64 -18.48 -8.49 -1.77
N LYS A 65 -17.48 -9.07 -2.45
CA LYS A 65 -16.18 -9.29 -1.87
C LYS A 65 -15.39 -8.00 -1.71
N VAL A 66 -14.53 -7.98 -0.72
CA VAL A 66 -13.59 -6.89 -0.46
C VAL A 66 -12.21 -7.27 -0.98
N SER A 67 -11.59 -6.35 -1.71
CA SER A 67 -10.20 -6.46 -2.14
C SER A 67 -9.38 -5.35 -1.50
N THR A 68 -8.47 -5.70 -0.60
CA THR A 68 -7.53 -4.75 -0.01
C THR A 68 -6.36 -4.55 -0.97
N THR A 69 -6.34 -3.40 -1.63
CA THR A 69 -5.29 -3.06 -2.60
C THR A 69 -3.99 -2.64 -1.94
N CYS A 70 -4.06 -1.88 -0.85
CA CYS A 70 -2.89 -1.42 -0.10
C CYS A 70 -3.15 -1.46 1.40
N VAL A 71 -2.11 -1.80 2.15
CA VAL A 71 -2.04 -1.67 3.61
C VAL A 71 -1.06 -0.55 3.93
N MET A 72 -1.56 0.52 4.53
CA MET A 72 -0.77 1.69 4.89
C MET A 72 -0.38 1.59 6.35
N ALA A 73 0.92 1.53 6.60
CA ALA A 73 1.51 1.50 7.94
C ALA A 73 1.86 2.91 8.42
N GLN A 74 2.24 3.02 9.69
CA GLN A 74 2.71 4.27 10.28
C GLN A 74 3.85 4.89 9.44
N GLY A 75 3.77 6.18 9.20
CA GLY A 75 4.70 6.96 8.40
C GLY A 75 4.44 6.92 6.89
N GLU A 76 3.56 6.04 6.40
CA GLU A 76 3.28 5.95 4.97
C GLU A 76 2.26 7.01 4.51
N THR A 77 2.59 7.61 3.37
CA THR A 77 1.74 8.57 2.67
C THR A 77 0.83 7.84 1.67
N PHE A 78 -0.43 8.20 1.58
CA PHE A 78 -1.39 7.60 0.67
C PHE A 78 -2.28 8.62 -0.04
N CYS A 79 -2.90 8.19 -1.14
CA CYS A 79 -3.72 9.04 -2.02
C CYS A 79 -3.00 10.26 -2.59
N CYS A 80 -1.69 10.11 -2.88
CA CYS A 80 -0.94 11.13 -3.59
C CYS A 80 -1.31 11.19 -5.07
N LEU A 81 -1.81 10.11 -5.68
CA LEU A 81 -2.17 10.07 -7.11
C LEU A 81 -3.24 11.13 -7.46
N PRO A 82 -4.37 11.20 -6.74
CA PRO A 82 -5.36 12.25 -6.95
C PRO A 82 -4.81 13.66 -6.74
N ALA A 83 -3.76 13.83 -5.94
CA ALA A 83 -3.10 15.11 -5.80
C ALA A 83 -2.39 15.56 -7.08
N LEU A 84 -2.02 14.65 -7.99
CA LEU A 84 -1.39 14.98 -9.26
C LEU A 84 -2.40 15.19 -10.40
N ASP A 85 -3.38 14.29 -10.52
CA ASP A 85 -4.30 14.25 -11.65
C ASP A 85 -5.69 14.85 -11.36
N ARG A 86 -5.95 15.27 -10.11
CA ARG A 86 -7.21 15.86 -9.62
C ARG A 86 -8.44 14.97 -9.84
N LYS A 87 -8.22 13.66 -10.00
CA LYS A 87 -9.31 12.70 -10.12
C LYS A 87 -9.86 12.32 -8.75
N PRO A 88 -11.10 11.78 -8.68
CA PRO A 88 -11.66 11.26 -7.43
C PRO A 88 -10.78 10.18 -6.78
N TYR A 89 -10.98 9.92 -5.50
CA TYR A 89 -10.31 8.83 -4.80
C TYR A 89 -10.60 7.49 -5.48
N PRO A 90 -9.58 6.67 -5.80
CA PRO A 90 -9.75 5.42 -6.56
C PRO A 90 -10.21 4.24 -5.71
N ALA A 91 -10.23 4.37 -4.38
CA ALA A 91 -10.56 3.32 -3.43
C ALA A 91 -11.09 3.93 -2.13
N ASP A 92 -11.78 3.14 -1.33
CA ASP A 92 -12.13 3.50 0.05
C ASP A 92 -10.89 3.43 0.94
N ALA A 93 -10.75 4.38 1.86
CA ALA A 93 -9.76 4.31 2.94
C ALA A 93 -10.45 4.05 4.27
N VAL A 94 -10.08 2.95 4.93
CA VAL A 94 -10.70 2.51 6.18
C VAL A 94 -9.63 2.29 7.24
N ALA A 95 -9.87 2.78 8.45
CA ALA A 95 -9.01 2.53 9.60
C ALA A 95 -9.12 1.04 10.03
N ALA A 96 -8.08 0.26 9.80
CA ALA A 96 -8.06 -1.17 10.14
C ALA A 96 -7.91 -1.44 11.64
N VAL A 97 -7.39 -0.46 12.36
CA VAL A 97 -7.30 -0.36 13.82
C VAL A 97 -7.52 1.09 14.19
N ASP A 98 -7.66 1.41 15.48
CA ASP A 98 -7.70 2.80 15.94
C ASP A 98 -6.48 3.53 15.41
N SER A 99 -6.72 4.59 14.63
CA SER A 99 -5.69 5.23 13.84
C SER A 99 -5.77 6.74 13.94
N THR A 100 -4.62 7.40 13.89
CA THR A 100 -4.52 8.85 13.71
C THR A 100 -3.90 9.09 12.34
N VAL A 101 -4.56 9.87 11.51
CA VAL A 101 -4.05 10.28 10.20
C VAL A 101 -3.87 11.79 10.13
N VAL A 102 -2.89 12.21 9.34
CA VAL A 102 -2.63 13.61 9.03
C VAL A 102 -3.16 13.89 7.63
N ARG A 103 -4.03 14.90 7.54
CA ARG A 103 -4.58 15.43 6.28
C ARG A 103 -3.75 16.62 5.83
N ILE A 104 -3.29 16.58 4.59
CA ILE A 104 -2.56 17.65 3.90
C ILE A 104 -3.39 18.04 2.70
N SER A 105 -3.81 19.31 2.58
CA SER A 105 -4.59 19.72 1.40
C SER A 105 -3.77 19.55 0.12
N ILE A 106 -4.46 19.25 -1.00
CA ILE A 106 -3.83 19.10 -2.32
C ILE A 106 -3.05 20.34 -2.69
N GLU A 107 -3.59 21.54 -2.40
CA GLU A 107 -2.95 22.83 -2.70
C GLU A 107 -1.63 22.98 -1.94
N ALA A 108 -1.62 22.63 -0.65
CA ALA A 108 -0.41 22.69 0.17
C ALA A 108 0.65 21.69 -0.30
N PHE A 109 0.19 20.49 -0.69
CA PHE A 109 1.08 19.46 -1.24
C PHE A 109 1.69 19.88 -2.58
N HIS A 110 0.88 20.43 -3.51
CA HIS A 110 1.35 20.98 -4.78
C HIS A 110 2.32 22.15 -4.58
N HIS A 111 2.01 23.05 -3.63
CA HIS A 111 2.90 24.17 -3.31
C HIS A 111 4.27 23.65 -2.86
N ALA A 112 4.31 22.64 -2.02
CA ALA A 112 5.56 22.00 -1.57
C ALA A 112 6.31 21.35 -2.74
N MET A 113 5.62 20.63 -3.63
CA MET A 113 6.22 20.01 -4.83
C MET A 113 6.85 21.05 -5.76
N ASN A 114 6.16 22.15 -6.01
CA ASN A 114 6.65 23.19 -6.93
C ASN A 114 7.87 23.96 -6.38
N ARG A 115 8.02 24.03 -5.07
CA ARG A 115 9.12 24.75 -4.42
C ARG A 115 10.33 23.88 -4.07
N ALA A 116 10.16 22.58 -4.00
CA ALA A 116 11.20 21.64 -3.58
C ALA A 116 11.37 20.50 -4.60
N PRO A 117 12.23 20.68 -5.63
CA PRO A 117 12.45 19.67 -6.66
C PRO A 117 12.84 18.29 -6.08
N ALA A 118 13.63 18.25 -5.00
CA ALA A 118 14.00 17.01 -4.34
C ALA A 118 12.78 16.30 -3.69
N PHE A 119 11.83 17.06 -3.12
CA PHE A 119 10.58 16.52 -2.59
C PHE A 119 9.70 15.97 -3.72
N MET A 120 9.62 16.67 -4.84
CA MET A 120 8.89 16.21 -6.02
C MET A 120 9.51 14.92 -6.57
N GLN A 121 10.84 14.85 -6.68
CA GLN A 121 11.53 13.65 -7.16
C GLN A 121 11.27 12.44 -6.25
N ASP A 122 11.39 12.59 -4.93
CA ASP A 122 11.11 11.50 -3.98
C ASP A 122 9.62 11.08 -4.02
N THR A 123 8.72 12.04 -4.24
CA THR A 123 7.29 11.75 -4.44
C THR A 123 7.08 10.90 -5.70
N LEU A 124 7.72 11.24 -6.82
CA LEU A 124 7.66 10.44 -8.05
C LEU A 124 8.26 9.04 -7.87
N CYS A 125 9.38 8.91 -7.15
CA CYS A 125 9.95 7.61 -6.82
C CYS A 125 8.96 6.74 -6.02
N LEU A 126 8.24 7.35 -5.09
CA LEU A 126 7.19 6.68 -4.32
C LEU A 126 6.05 6.17 -5.21
N PHE A 127 5.68 6.89 -6.27
CA PHE A 127 4.73 6.43 -7.28
C PHE A 127 5.28 5.27 -8.10
N CYS A 128 6.52 5.36 -8.56
CA CYS A 128 7.16 4.29 -9.31
C CYS A 128 7.19 2.98 -8.49
N ASP A 129 7.50 3.07 -7.20
CA ASP A 129 7.49 1.90 -6.33
C ASP A 129 6.09 1.31 -6.14
N ARG A 130 5.07 2.16 -6.03
CA ARG A 130 3.68 1.70 -5.98
C ARG A 130 3.23 1.06 -7.28
N LEU A 131 3.59 1.62 -8.42
CA LEU A 131 3.29 1.04 -9.73
C LEU A 131 3.91 -0.36 -9.85
N ARG A 132 5.20 -0.51 -9.52
CA ARG A 132 5.86 -1.82 -9.50
C ARG A 132 5.15 -2.83 -8.57
N GLN A 133 4.67 -2.38 -7.40
CA GLN A 133 3.91 -3.24 -6.48
C GLN A 133 2.58 -3.69 -7.09
N ILE A 134 1.88 -2.80 -7.82
CA ILE A 134 0.62 -3.13 -8.51
C ILE A 134 0.87 -4.13 -9.65
N GLU A 135 1.90 -3.92 -10.46
CA GLU A 135 2.31 -4.85 -11.53
C GLU A 135 2.61 -6.25 -10.97
N GLN A 136 3.39 -6.32 -9.88
CA GLN A 136 3.67 -7.59 -9.21
C GLN A 136 2.41 -8.26 -8.68
N LYS A 137 1.43 -7.50 -8.17
CA LYS A 137 0.13 -8.04 -7.74
C LYS A 137 -0.69 -8.55 -8.92
N GLY A 138 -0.68 -7.86 -10.05
CA GLY A 138 -1.37 -8.30 -11.27
C GLY A 138 -0.94 -9.71 -11.69
N CYS A 139 0.35 -9.99 -11.66
CA CYS A 139 0.88 -11.33 -11.95
C CYS A 139 0.50 -12.39 -10.92
N MET A 140 0.25 -11.99 -9.66
CA MET A 140 -0.08 -12.94 -8.59
C MET A 140 -1.43 -13.67 -8.81
N VAL A 141 -2.35 -13.11 -9.57
CA VAL A 141 -3.68 -13.71 -9.81
C VAL A 141 -3.57 -15.11 -10.42
N TYR A 142 -2.54 -15.36 -11.22
CA TYR A 142 -2.28 -16.63 -11.88
C TYR A 142 -1.46 -17.61 -11.03
N GLU A 143 -1.03 -17.22 -9.84
CA GLU A 143 -0.18 -18.04 -8.98
C GLU A 143 -1.00 -18.90 -8.01
N PRO A 144 -0.48 -20.07 -7.58
CA PRO A 144 -1.10 -20.86 -6.53
C PRO A 144 -1.33 -20.05 -5.25
N ALA A 145 -2.43 -20.31 -4.55
CA ALA A 145 -2.80 -19.61 -3.31
C ALA A 145 -1.68 -19.59 -2.26
N GLU A 146 -0.90 -20.65 -2.18
CA GLU A 146 0.25 -20.77 -1.27
C GLU A 146 1.35 -19.74 -1.59
N GLN A 147 1.69 -19.57 -2.88
CA GLN A 147 2.69 -18.60 -3.32
C GLN A 147 2.18 -17.16 -3.12
N ARG A 148 0.90 -16.92 -3.42
CA ARG A 148 0.26 -15.60 -3.20
C ARG A 148 0.32 -15.20 -1.74
N LEU A 149 -0.06 -16.11 -0.83
CA LEU A 149 -0.01 -15.84 0.60
C LEU A 149 1.42 -15.67 1.12
N ALA A 150 2.37 -16.46 0.64
CA ALA A 150 3.79 -16.30 0.97
C ALA A 150 4.33 -14.93 0.54
N LYS A 151 4.01 -14.47 -0.68
CA LYS A 151 4.38 -13.12 -1.18
C LYS A 151 3.77 -12.02 -0.32
N VAL A 152 2.49 -12.13 0.03
CA VAL A 152 1.81 -11.17 0.91
C VAL A 152 2.50 -11.08 2.25
N LEU A 153 2.78 -12.21 2.91
CA LEU A 153 3.46 -12.25 4.20
C LEU A 153 4.86 -11.64 4.14
N LEU A 154 5.65 -11.98 3.12
CA LEU A 154 6.99 -11.42 2.93
C LEU A 154 6.94 -9.91 2.62
N GLY A 155 5.98 -9.46 1.83
CA GLY A 155 5.76 -8.04 1.54
C GLY A 155 5.37 -7.25 2.79
N LEU A 156 4.46 -7.77 3.59
CA LEU A 156 4.03 -7.15 4.84
C LEU A 156 5.14 -7.15 5.90
N ALA A 157 5.97 -8.18 5.91
CA ALA A 157 7.12 -8.24 6.84
C ALA A 157 8.16 -7.13 6.57
N LYS A 158 8.24 -6.60 5.36
CA LYS A 158 9.08 -5.43 5.06
C LYS A 158 8.57 -4.15 5.74
N LYS A 159 7.26 -4.08 6.01
CA LYS A 159 6.61 -2.91 6.65
C LYS A 159 6.52 -3.05 8.17
N PHE A 160 6.19 -4.24 8.65
CA PHE A 160 5.87 -4.49 10.06
C PHE A 160 6.97 -5.26 10.81
N GLY A 161 8.04 -5.64 10.15
CA GLY A 161 9.04 -6.55 10.70
C GLY A 161 8.56 -8.00 10.68
N SER A 162 9.23 -8.86 11.44
CA SER A 162 8.97 -10.31 11.44
C SER A 162 7.54 -10.69 11.89
N THR A 163 6.84 -9.81 12.61
CA THR A 163 5.48 -10.04 13.08
C THR A 163 4.49 -9.15 12.33
N VAL A 164 3.68 -9.78 11.48
CA VAL A 164 2.63 -9.14 10.68
C VAL A 164 1.34 -9.07 11.49
N PRO A 165 0.85 -7.89 11.90
CA PRO A 165 -0.30 -7.72 12.79
C PRO A 165 -1.62 -7.71 12.01
N LEU A 166 -1.88 -8.74 11.21
CA LEU A 166 -3.08 -8.89 10.40
C LEU A 166 -3.82 -10.19 10.74
N THR A 167 -5.14 -10.13 10.64
CA THR A 167 -6.03 -11.29 10.76
C THR A 167 -5.97 -12.16 9.51
N HIS A 168 -6.46 -13.40 9.59
CA HIS A 168 -6.59 -14.28 8.42
C HIS A 168 -7.52 -13.69 7.35
N GLN A 169 -8.58 -12.98 7.76
CA GLN A 169 -9.48 -12.30 6.85
C GLN A 169 -8.76 -11.19 6.07
N GLU A 170 -8.03 -10.32 6.74
CA GLU A 170 -7.24 -9.27 6.10
C GLU A 170 -6.20 -9.85 5.13
N LEU A 171 -5.53 -10.94 5.53
CA LEU A 171 -4.56 -11.64 4.65
C LEU A 171 -5.26 -12.26 3.43
N ALA A 172 -6.47 -12.78 3.59
CA ALA A 172 -7.27 -13.34 2.50
C ALA A 172 -7.63 -12.26 1.46
N GLU A 173 -8.11 -11.10 1.92
CA GLU A 173 -8.47 -9.95 1.09
C GLU A 173 -7.28 -9.38 0.30
N ILE A 174 -6.10 -9.31 0.95
CA ILE A 174 -4.87 -8.85 0.30
C ILE A 174 -4.35 -9.85 -0.73
N ALA A 175 -4.42 -11.15 -0.40
CA ALA A 175 -3.97 -12.23 -1.28
C ALA A 175 -4.99 -12.57 -2.39
N GLY A 176 -6.22 -12.07 -2.29
CA GLY A 176 -7.33 -12.40 -3.21
C GLY A 176 -7.67 -13.89 -3.20
N ILE A 177 -7.69 -14.52 -2.02
CA ILE A 177 -8.08 -15.92 -1.80
C ILE A 177 -9.15 -15.97 -0.71
N THR A 178 -9.83 -17.12 -0.57
CA THR A 178 -10.86 -17.26 0.47
C THR A 178 -10.23 -17.34 1.87
N HIS A 179 -11.01 -16.96 2.89
CA HIS A 179 -10.60 -17.09 4.29
C HIS A 179 -10.23 -18.53 4.65
N GLU A 180 -11.01 -19.51 4.14
CA GLU A 180 -10.76 -20.93 4.37
C GLU A 180 -9.40 -21.36 3.78
N THR A 181 -9.13 -20.99 2.51
CA THR A 181 -7.84 -21.27 1.85
C THR A 181 -6.69 -20.62 2.59
N THR A 182 -6.86 -19.38 3.06
CA THR A 182 -5.86 -18.68 3.87
C THR A 182 -5.56 -19.42 5.14
N THR A 183 -6.59 -19.81 5.90
CA THR A 183 -6.43 -20.52 7.17
C THR A 183 -5.76 -21.87 6.96
N ARG A 184 -6.16 -22.64 5.94
CA ARG A 184 -5.54 -23.94 5.60
C ARG A 184 -4.06 -23.77 5.23
N THR A 185 -3.74 -22.76 4.43
CA THR A 185 -2.36 -22.49 4.01
C THR A 185 -1.47 -22.03 5.17
N LEU A 186 -1.98 -21.15 6.04
CA LEU A 186 -1.25 -20.72 7.24
C LEU A 186 -1.00 -21.89 8.21
N ASN A 187 -1.97 -22.81 8.37
CA ASN A 187 -1.77 -24.02 9.17
C ASN A 187 -0.66 -24.91 8.59
N ARG A 188 -0.59 -25.07 7.25
CA ARG A 188 0.50 -25.79 6.59
C ARG A 188 1.85 -25.11 6.85
N PHE A 189 1.96 -23.79 6.68
CA PHE A 189 3.19 -23.05 6.97
C PHE A 189 3.60 -23.18 8.45
N LYS A 190 2.63 -23.23 9.37
CA LYS A 190 2.89 -23.44 10.79
C LYS A 190 3.43 -24.86 11.06
N GLN A 191 2.84 -25.90 10.47
CA GLN A 191 3.31 -27.29 10.57
C GLN A 191 4.73 -27.45 10.01
N GLN A 192 5.08 -26.73 8.93
CA GLN A 192 6.42 -26.71 8.35
C GLN A 192 7.43 -25.86 9.19
N GLY A 193 6.98 -25.21 10.25
CA GLY A 193 7.81 -24.35 11.09
C GLY A 193 8.26 -23.04 10.40
N LEU A 194 7.59 -22.64 9.31
CA LEU A 194 7.90 -21.41 8.57
C LEU A 194 7.38 -20.15 9.29
N ILE A 195 6.24 -20.30 9.97
CA ILE A 195 5.58 -19.22 10.70
C ILE A 195 5.11 -19.69 12.07
N ARG A 196 4.82 -18.73 12.96
CA ARG A 196 3.97 -18.88 14.14
C ARG A 196 2.74 -18.01 13.97
N SER A 197 1.55 -18.52 14.31
CA SER A 197 0.30 -17.77 14.21
C SER A 197 -0.33 -17.63 15.59
N ALA A 198 -0.80 -16.43 15.91
CA ALA A 198 -1.62 -16.11 17.07
C ALA A 198 -2.79 -15.23 16.61
N ARG A 199 -3.78 -15.00 17.49
CA ARG A 199 -4.96 -14.19 17.15
C ARG A 199 -4.55 -12.81 16.63
N GLY A 200 -4.91 -12.52 15.38
CA GLY A 200 -4.64 -11.23 14.73
C GLY A 200 -3.18 -10.95 14.37
N ARG A 201 -2.30 -11.94 14.41
CA ARG A 201 -0.88 -11.77 14.03
C ARG A 201 -0.23 -13.06 13.54
N THR A 202 0.68 -12.89 12.59
CA THR A 202 1.50 -13.99 12.05
C THR A 202 2.97 -13.60 12.12
N THR A 203 3.79 -14.41 12.79
CA THR A 203 5.24 -14.17 12.91
C THR A 203 6.00 -15.08 11.94
N LEU A 204 6.82 -14.51 11.08
CA LEU A 204 7.70 -15.24 10.17
C LEU A 204 8.90 -15.77 10.95
N VAL A 205 9.05 -17.10 11.01
CA VAL A 205 10.16 -17.77 11.72
C VAL A 205 11.32 -18.04 10.76
N ARG A 206 11.00 -18.50 9.54
CA ARG A 206 11.98 -18.86 8.52
C ARG A 206 11.70 -18.14 7.19
N PRO A 207 11.90 -16.81 7.11
CA PRO A 207 11.53 -16.02 5.91
C PRO A 207 12.28 -16.46 4.65
N LYS A 208 13.54 -16.91 4.75
CA LYS A 208 14.30 -17.43 3.59
C LYS A 208 13.67 -18.71 3.01
N GLN A 209 13.18 -19.61 3.87
CA GLN A 209 12.50 -20.83 3.42
C GLN A 209 11.13 -20.51 2.83
N LEU A 210 10.38 -19.56 3.41
CA LEU A 210 9.13 -19.06 2.85
C LEU A 210 9.35 -18.45 1.47
N GLN A 211 10.45 -17.72 1.28
CA GLN A 211 10.84 -17.16 -0.01
C GLN A 211 11.24 -18.23 -1.04
N ALA A 212 11.78 -19.37 -0.59
CA ALA A 212 12.12 -20.47 -1.48
C ALA A 212 10.89 -21.09 -2.16
N LEU A 213 9.71 -21.03 -1.53
CA LEU A 213 8.45 -21.48 -2.12
C LEU A 213 8.07 -20.70 -3.39
N LEU A 214 8.61 -19.48 -3.54
CA LEU A 214 8.36 -18.62 -4.71
C LEU A 214 9.25 -18.94 -5.91
N LYS A 215 10.30 -19.76 -5.73
CA LYS A 215 11.26 -20.08 -6.79
C LYS A 215 10.84 -21.23 -7.70
N VAL A 216 9.73 -21.89 -7.40
CA VAL A 216 9.22 -23.04 -8.15
C VAL A 216 8.17 -22.57 -9.14
N SER A 217 8.61 -21.96 -10.23
CA SER A 217 7.94 -21.93 -11.54
C SER A 217 8.77 -21.07 -12.49
N LYS A 218 9.82 -21.63 -13.07
CA LYS A 218 10.22 -21.21 -14.42
C LYS A 218 9.16 -21.82 -15.34
N PRO A 219 8.39 -21.05 -16.12
CA PRO A 219 7.67 -21.64 -17.23
C PRO A 219 8.71 -22.16 -18.21
N SER A 220 8.64 -23.44 -18.51
CA SER A 220 9.28 -24.01 -19.67
C SER A 220 8.57 -23.42 -20.89
N GLY A 221 9.16 -22.45 -21.54
CA GLY A 221 8.64 -21.81 -22.73
C GLY A 221 8.66 -20.29 -22.62
N SER A 222 9.52 -19.67 -23.39
CA SER A 222 9.57 -18.22 -23.60
C SER A 222 8.33 -17.79 -24.39
N LEU A 223 7.27 -17.41 -23.69
CA LEU A 223 6.23 -16.57 -24.28
C LEU A 223 6.61 -15.11 -23.94
N THR A 224 7.37 -14.53 -24.85
CA THR A 224 7.56 -13.07 -24.89
C THR A 224 6.26 -12.46 -25.40
N TYR A 225 5.33 -12.10 -24.49
CA TYR A 225 4.25 -11.20 -24.85
C TYR A 225 4.85 -9.81 -25.02
N VAL A 226 5.16 -9.46 -26.26
CA VAL A 226 5.37 -8.06 -26.64
C VAL A 226 3.99 -7.41 -26.63
N ILE A 227 3.65 -6.75 -25.52
CA ILE A 227 2.54 -5.79 -25.53
C ILE A 227 3.06 -4.58 -26.29
N GLU A 228 2.74 -4.50 -27.57
CA GLU A 228 2.89 -3.24 -28.32
C GLU A 228 1.93 -2.23 -27.69
N LEU A 229 2.45 -1.40 -26.79
CA LEU A 229 1.78 -0.18 -26.36
C LEU A 229 1.79 0.76 -27.58
N ARG A 230 0.78 0.68 -28.42
CA ARG A 230 0.51 1.72 -29.41
C ARG A 230 0.10 2.98 -28.65
N CYS A 231 0.99 3.95 -28.57
CA CYS A 231 0.60 5.31 -28.20
C CYS A 231 -0.53 5.77 -29.14
N PRO A 232 -1.64 6.32 -28.59
CA PRO A 232 -2.66 6.88 -29.45
C PRO A 232 -2.04 7.98 -30.33
N PRO A 233 -2.44 8.10 -31.62
CA PRO A 233 -1.91 9.11 -32.52
C PRO A 233 -2.33 10.49 -31.99
N GLY A 234 -1.35 11.33 -31.61
CA GLY A 234 -1.61 12.70 -31.16
C GLY A 234 -0.60 13.30 -30.19
N TYR A 235 0.34 12.53 -29.64
CA TYR A 235 1.39 13.11 -28.80
C TYR A 235 2.56 13.57 -29.69
N ARG A 236 2.47 14.80 -30.24
CA ARG A 236 3.63 15.51 -30.78
C ARG A 236 4.29 16.29 -29.65
N SER A 237 5.56 15.98 -29.41
CA SER A 237 6.48 16.81 -28.63
C SER A 237 6.53 18.20 -29.21
N GLY A 238 6.14 19.21 -28.44
CA GLY A 238 6.41 20.63 -28.60
C GLY A 238 7.29 21.07 -27.44
#